data_53c408b09cc7ad400caca9a4242cbcac
#
_entry.id   53c408b09cc7ad400caca9a4242cbcac
#
_cell.length_a   1.000
_cell.length_b   1.000
_cell.length_c   1.000
_cell.angle_alpha   90.00
_cell.angle_beta   90.00
_cell.angle_gamma   90.00
#
_symmetry.space_group_name_H-M   'P 1'
#
loop_
_entity.id
_entity.type
_entity.pdbx_description
1 polymer ?
#
loop_
_entity_poly.entity_id
_entity_poly.type
_entity_poly.pdbx_seq_one_letter_code
_entity_poly.pdbx_strand_id
1 'polypeptide(L)'
;RNFYEPSVRVPMLAYCPELIPAGRTVEEMVQNIDVAPTIMAACGLAKAPQMCGESFLPLLKGGTAADWRKRIYYEYYWEYAFPQTPTVFGVRTDRYKYIRYHGIWDTNEFFDLQEDPYETVNLIDHPELQDTIRSLANDLYDWLETTGGMQIPLKRSVYYRHGDHRNAKTY
;
A
#
# COMPACT_ATOMS: atom_id res chain seq x y z
N ARG A 1 -7.00 5.97 7.78
CA ARG A 1 -7.10 6.21 6.34
C ARG A 1 -6.05 7.21 5.88
N ASN A 2 -4.81 6.86 6.11
CA ASN A 2 -3.63 7.60 5.69
C ASN A 2 -2.53 6.60 5.32
N PHE A 3 -1.44 7.08 4.74
CA PHE A 3 -0.34 6.23 4.29
C PHE A 3 0.90 6.32 5.20
N TYR A 4 0.78 6.84 6.41
CA TYR A 4 1.89 6.90 7.37
C TYR A 4 2.29 5.51 7.91
N GLU A 5 3.58 5.34 8.22
CA GLU A 5 4.14 4.08 8.73
C GLU A 5 3.31 3.50 9.91
N PRO A 6 2.88 4.29 10.91
CA PRO A 6 2.08 3.74 12.02
C PRO A 6 0.74 3.13 11.59
N SER A 7 0.22 3.51 10.41
CA SER A 7 -1.04 2.99 9.88
C SER A 7 -0.86 1.81 8.94
N VAL A 8 0.26 1.72 8.23
CA VAL A 8 0.46 0.72 7.17
C VAL A 8 1.52 -0.33 7.50
N ARG A 9 2.50 0.00 8.33
CA ARG A 9 3.53 -0.92 8.77
C ARG A 9 3.08 -1.66 10.03
N VAL A 10 2.35 -2.75 9.84
CA VAL A 10 1.86 -3.59 10.95
C VAL A 10 2.77 -4.79 11.17
N PRO A 11 2.96 -5.27 12.42
CA PRO A 11 3.70 -6.48 12.68
C PRO A 11 3.04 -7.70 12.02
N MET A 12 3.87 -8.56 11.41
CA MET A 12 3.44 -9.82 10.85
C MET A 12 4.30 -10.95 11.41
N LEU A 13 3.66 -12.02 11.88
CA LEU A 13 4.32 -13.23 12.38
C LEU A 13 3.81 -14.43 11.58
N ALA A 14 4.73 -15.30 11.17
CA ALA A 14 4.41 -16.55 10.51
C ALA A 14 5.00 -17.72 11.30
N TYR A 15 4.18 -18.74 11.57
CA TYR A 15 4.59 -19.95 12.28
C TYR A 15 4.13 -21.18 11.53
N CYS A 16 5.08 -21.97 11.04
CA CYS A 16 4.85 -23.27 10.43
C CYS A 16 6.17 -24.06 10.53
N PRO A 17 6.41 -24.78 11.62
CA PRO A 17 7.73 -25.39 11.90
C PRO A 17 8.17 -26.41 10.83
N GLU A 18 7.25 -27.00 10.10
CA GLU A 18 7.55 -27.94 9.00
C GLU A 18 8.02 -27.24 7.72
N LEU A 19 7.71 -25.95 7.56
CA LEU A 19 8.01 -25.19 6.34
C LEU A 19 8.94 -23.99 6.56
N ILE A 20 8.90 -23.42 7.75
CA ILE A 20 9.55 -22.14 8.06
C ILE A 20 10.58 -22.35 9.18
N PRO A 21 11.88 -22.11 8.94
CA PRO A 21 12.90 -22.15 9.98
C PRO A 21 12.61 -21.12 11.08
N ALA A 22 12.83 -21.50 12.34
CA ALA A 22 12.65 -20.60 13.48
C ALA A 22 13.68 -19.46 13.49
N GLY A 23 13.32 -18.34 14.13
CA GLY A 23 14.22 -17.21 14.40
C GLY A 23 14.59 -16.37 13.17
N ARG A 24 13.80 -16.42 12.10
CA ARG A 24 14.05 -15.61 10.90
C ARG A 24 13.31 -14.28 10.96
N THR A 25 13.96 -13.26 10.41
CA THR A 25 13.34 -11.98 10.05
C THR A 25 13.36 -11.84 8.53
N VAL A 26 12.28 -11.35 7.96
CA VAL A 26 12.13 -10.99 6.54
C VAL A 26 12.05 -9.48 6.48
N GLU A 27 13.03 -8.87 5.81
CA GLU A 27 13.13 -7.40 5.68
C GLU A 27 12.45 -6.87 4.42
N GLU A 28 12.14 -7.75 3.48
CA GLU A 28 11.47 -7.41 2.24
C GLU A 28 10.04 -6.91 2.48
N MET A 29 9.61 -5.95 1.68
CA MET A 29 8.26 -5.39 1.77
C MET A 29 7.20 -6.42 1.37
N VAL A 30 6.43 -6.91 2.35
CA VAL A 30 5.27 -7.77 2.14
C VAL A 30 3.98 -7.00 2.43
N GLN A 31 2.90 -7.40 1.78
CA GLN A 31 1.59 -6.75 1.89
C GLN A 31 0.50 -7.77 2.28
N ASN A 32 -0.62 -7.31 2.81
CA ASN A 32 -1.76 -8.17 3.14
C ASN A 32 -2.26 -8.99 1.94
N ILE A 33 -2.18 -8.43 0.72
CA ILE A 33 -2.56 -9.13 -0.51
C ILE A 33 -1.68 -10.36 -0.81
N ASP A 34 -0.50 -10.46 -0.21
CA ASP A 34 0.46 -11.55 -0.40
C ASP A 34 0.14 -12.75 0.51
N VAL A 35 -0.68 -12.57 1.53
CA VAL A 35 -0.99 -13.62 2.51
C VAL A 35 -1.72 -14.79 1.85
N ALA A 36 -2.75 -14.51 1.07
CA ALA A 36 -3.53 -15.56 0.42
C ALA A 36 -2.70 -16.40 -0.57
N PRO A 37 -1.94 -15.82 -1.52
CA PRO A 37 -1.07 -16.60 -2.40
C PRO A 37 0.04 -17.35 -1.63
N THR A 38 0.50 -16.84 -0.48
CA THR A 38 1.49 -17.54 0.35
C THR A 38 0.88 -18.77 1.01
N ILE A 39 -0.34 -18.68 1.52
CA ILE A 39 -1.06 -19.83 2.08
C ILE A 39 -1.30 -20.89 0.99
N MET A 40 -1.74 -20.47 -0.20
CA MET A 40 -1.93 -21.39 -1.32
C MET A 40 -0.62 -22.12 -1.68
N ALA A 41 0.48 -21.39 -1.78
CA ALA A 41 1.78 -21.98 -2.05
C ALA A 41 2.24 -22.94 -0.94
N ALA A 42 1.97 -22.63 0.33
CA ALA A 42 2.24 -23.52 1.45
C ALA A 42 1.43 -24.83 1.38
N CYS A 43 0.22 -24.77 0.83
CA CYS A 43 -0.63 -25.94 0.58
C CYS A 43 -0.32 -26.66 -0.75
N GLY A 44 0.69 -26.25 -1.51
CA GLY A 44 1.01 -26.82 -2.82
C GLY A 44 0.01 -26.45 -3.94
N LEU A 45 -0.79 -25.40 -3.74
CA LEU A 45 -1.78 -24.94 -4.70
C LEU A 45 -1.24 -23.78 -5.54
N ALA A 46 -1.66 -23.71 -6.81
CA ALA A 46 -1.34 -22.59 -7.67
C ALA A 46 -2.08 -21.31 -7.25
N LYS A 47 -1.43 -20.14 -7.42
CA LYS A 47 -2.07 -18.84 -7.22
C LYS A 47 -3.27 -18.68 -8.16
N ALA A 48 -4.40 -18.24 -7.63
CA ALA A 48 -5.58 -17.96 -8.45
C ALA A 48 -5.33 -16.70 -9.33
N PRO A 49 -5.80 -16.67 -10.59
CA PRO A 49 -5.50 -15.59 -11.55
C PRO A 49 -5.91 -14.19 -11.08
N GLN A 50 -6.95 -14.08 -10.26
CA GLN A 50 -7.46 -12.82 -9.72
C GLN A 50 -6.66 -12.27 -8.52
N MET A 51 -5.69 -13.02 -8.00
CA MET A 51 -4.86 -12.58 -6.88
C MET A 51 -3.75 -11.65 -7.38
N CYS A 52 -3.74 -10.40 -6.90
CA CYS A 52 -2.72 -9.40 -7.26
C CYS A 52 -1.43 -9.54 -6.44
N GLY A 53 -1.48 -10.18 -5.26
CA GLY A 53 -0.32 -10.39 -4.40
C GLY A 53 0.60 -11.51 -4.89
N GLU A 54 1.79 -11.60 -4.31
CA GLU A 54 2.79 -12.63 -4.61
C GLU A 54 3.11 -13.45 -3.35
N SER A 55 3.44 -14.73 -3.54
CA SER A 55 3.80 -15.59 -2.42
C SER A 55 5.19 -15.24 -1.87
N PHE A 56 5.26 -14.87 -0.60
CA PHE A 56 6.53 -14.68 0.11
C PHE A 56 7.01 -15.95 0.84
N LEU A 57 6.43 -17.10 0.55
CA LEU A 57 6.89 -18.38 1.12
C LEU A 57 8.39 -18.65 0.87
N PRO A 58 8.97 -18.32 -0.30
CA PRO A 58 10.41 -18.48 -0.51
C PRO A 58 11.25 -17.64 0.47
N LEU A 59 10.83 -16.41 0.79
CA LEU A 59 11.48 -15.54 1.78
C LEU A 59 11.40 -16.16 3.18
N LEU A 60 10.24 -16.66 3.57
CA LEU A 60 10.04 -17.36 4.85
C LEU A 60 10.93 -18.59 4.99
N LYS A 61 11.19 -19.32 3.90
CA LYS A 61 12.06 -20.51 3.87
C LYS A 61 13.56 -20.19 3.88
N GLY A 62 13.92 -18.92 3.80
CA GLY A 62 15.31 -18.51 3.78
C GLY A 62 15.94 -18.34 2.41
N GLY A 63 15.12 -18.42 1.39
CA GLY A 63 15.52 -18.07 0.03
C GLY A 63 15.59 -16.56 -0.18
N THR A 64 16.11 -16.18 -1.35
CA THR A 64 16.06 -14.81 -1.86
C THR A 64 15.08 -14.75 -3.01
N ALA A 65 14.37 -13.64 -3.14
CA ALA A 65 13.59 -13.34 -4.32
C ALA A 65 14.25 -12.15 -5.02
N ALA A 66 15.09 -12.42 -6.03
CA ALA A 66 15.85 -11.40 -6.74
C ALA A 66 14.94 -10.32 -7.36
N ASP A 67 13.75 -10.74 -7.79
CA ASP A 67 12.74 -9.87 -8.40
C ASP A 67 11.65 -9.44 -7.42
N TRP A 68 11.90 -9.53 -6.11
CA TRP A 68 10.92 -9.07 -5.14
C TRP A 68 10.70 -7.57 -5.26
N ARG A 69 9.46 -7.13 -4.99
CA ARG A 69 9.07 -5.72 -5.12
C ARG A 69 9.95 -4.81 -4.29
N LYS A 70 10.32 -3.68 -4.89
CA LYS A 70 11.05 -2.58 -4.23
C LYS A 70 10.17 -1.36 -4.00
N ARG A 71 8.90 -1.46 -4.36
CA ARG A 71 7.88 -0.42 -4.20
C ARG A 71 6.56 -1.04 -3.79
N ILE A 72 5.85 -0.34 -2.96
CA ILE A 72 4.43 -0.58 -2.70
C ILE A 72 3.65 0.69 -3.01
N TYR A 73 2.43 0.50 -3.50
CA TYR A 73 1.55 1.59 -3.86
C TYR A 73 0.34 1.57 -2.95
N TYR A 74 -0.20 2.75 -2.66
CA TYR A 74 -1.34 2.95 -1.79
C TYR A 74 -2.38 3.76 -2.53
N GLU A 75 -3.63 3.28 -2.49
CA GLU A 75 -4.80 3.97 -3.00
C GLU A 75 -5.87 3.99 -1.92
N TYR A 76 -6.36 5.17 -1.59
CA TYR A 76 -7.56 5.36 -0.81
C TYR A 76 -8.45 6.38 -1.50
N TYR A 77 -9.65 5.96 -1.82
CA TYR A 77 -10.64 6.81 -2.45
C TYR A 77 -11.59 7.39 -1.41
N TRP A 78 -11.97 8.65 -1.58
CA TRP A 78 -12.90 9.33 -0.71
C TRP A 78 -14.17 8.51 -0.47
N GLU A 79 -14.59 8.46 0.78
CA GLU A 79 -15.80 7.77 1.21
C GLU A 79 -16.78 8.74 1.88
N TYR A 80 -18.08 8.63 1.57
CA TYR A 80 -19.12 9.46 2.16
C TYR A 80 -19.18 9.38 3.69
N ALA A 81 -18.91 8.21 4.25
CA ALA A 81 -18.90 8.00 5.70
C ALA A 81 -17.71 8.71 6.41
N PHE A 82 -16.71 9.17 5.66
CA PHE A 82 -15.51 9.85 6.16
C PHE A 82 -15.19 11.08 5.31
N PRO A 83 -16.09 12.06 5.28
CA PRO A 83 -16.02 13.18 4.34
C PRO A 83 -14.77 14.06 4.53
N GLN A 84 -14.18 14.03 5.73
CA GLN A 84 -12.97 14.77 6.05
C GLN A 84 -11.66 14.09 5.56
N THR A 85 -11.74 12.85 5.09
CA THR A 85 -10.56 12.14 4.58
C THR A 85 -10.51 12.29 3.06
N PRO A 86 -9.49 12.94 2.50
CA PRO A 86 -9.35 13.09 1.05
C PRO A 86 -9.03 11.76 0.37
N THR A 87 -9.14 11.72 -0.95
CA THR A 87 -8.53 10.64 -1.74
C THR A 87 -7.01 10.77 -1.63
N VAL A 88 -6.34 9.67 -1.31
CA VAL A 88 -4.89 9.62 -1.07
C VAL A 88 -4.26 8.56 -1.96
N PHE A 89 -3.22 8.93 -2.65
CA PHE A 89 -2.35 8.03 -3.38
C PHE A 89 -0.93 8.10 -2.82
N GLY A 90 -0.18 7.04 -2.92
CA GLY A 90 1.20 7.08 -2.48
C GLY A 90 2.05 5.96 -3.01
N VAL A 91 3.35 6.18 -2.99
CA VAL A 91 4.38 5.17 -3.28
C VAL A 91 5.42 5.17 -2.18
N ARG A 92 5.79 3.98 -1.74
CA ARG A 92 6.85 3.75 -0.75
C ARG A 92 7.92 2.85 -1.34
N THR A 93 9.16 3.25 -1.17
CA THR A 93 10.37 2.45 -1.41
C THR A 93 10.99 2.04 -0.07
N ASP A 94 12.15 1.40 -0.06
CA ASP A 94 12.88 1.08 1.17
C ASP A 94 13.29 2.34 1.95
N ARG A 95 13.54 3.46 1.25
CA ARG A 95 14.00 4.69 1.86
C ARG A 95 12.98 5.82 1.83
N TYR A 96 12.32 6.03 0.70
CA TYR A 96 11.48 7.20 0.50
C TYR A 96 10.01 6.85 0.41
N LYS A 97 9.17 7.79 0.85
CA LYS A 97 7.73 7.75 0.69
C LYS A 97 7.24 9.07 0.10
N TYR A 98 6.44 8.98 -0.97
CA TYR A 98 5.72 10.09 -1.55
C TYR A 98 4.23 9.88 -1.37
N ILE A 99 3.53 10.89 -0.88
CA ILE A 99 2.08 10.89 -0.66
C ILE A 99 1.47 12.05 -1.43
N ARG A 100 0.43 11.73 -2.19
CA ARG A 100 -0.34 12.70 -2.95
C ARG A 100 -1.78 12.72 -2.46
N TYR A 101 -2.25 13.90 -2.11
CA TYR A 101 -3.64 14.15 -1.79
C TYR A 101 -4.36 14.66 -3.03
N HIS A 102 -5.63 14.26 -3.20
CA HIS A 102 -6.49 14.76 -4.27
C HIS A 102 -7.48 15.76 -3.69
N GLY A 103 -7.13 17.02 -3.78
CA GLY A 103 -7.92 18.13 -3.29
C GLY A 103 -7.13 19.44 -3.45
N ILE A 104 -7.82 20.58 -3.47
CA ILE A 104 -7.17 21.89 -3.65
C ILE A 104 -6.53 22.44 -2.38
N TRP A 105 -6.84 21.84 -1.25
CA TRP A 105 -6.36 22.28 0.08
C TRP A 105 -5.21 21.44 0.61
N ASP A 106 -4.94 20.29 -0.01
CA ASP A 106 -4.02 19.32 0.52
C ASP A 106 -2.61 19.54 -0.04
N THR A 107 -1.63 19.47 0.84
CA THR A 107 -0.22 19.53 0.48
C THR A 107 0.31 18.12 0.31
N ASN A 108 1.00 17.86 -0.81
CA ASN A 108 1.71 16.59 -0.98
C ASN A 108 2.81 16.46 0.07
N GLU A 109 3.19 15.21 0.37
CA GLU A 109 4.19 14.92 1.38
C GLU A 109 5.28 14.00 0.83
N PHE A 110 6.50 14.22 1.33
CA PHE A 110 7.64 13.39 0.99
C PHE A 110 8.49 13.17 2.24
N PHE A 111 8.85 11.92 2.51
CA PHE A 111 9.61 11.53 3.70
C PHE A 111 10.80 10.66 3.36
N ASP A 112 11.90 10.85 4.09
CA ASP A 112 13.05 9.95 4.12
C ASP A 112 12.92 9.03 5.34
N LEU A 113 12.45 7.81 5.13
CA LEU A 113 12.16 6.86 6.21
C LEU A 113 13.40 6.30 6.91
N GLN A 114 14.60 6.50 6.35
CA GLN A 114 15.86 6.12 7.00
C GLN A 114 16.29 7.16 8.01
N GLU A 115 16.15 8.45 7.67
CA GLU A 115 16.52 9.57 8.55
C GLU A 115 15.37 9.96 9.50
N ASP A 116 14.14 9.80 9.04
CA ASP A 116 12.92 10.15 9.79
C ASP A 116 11.88 9.00 9.70
N PRO A 117 12.07 7.91 10.44
CA PRO A 117 11.15 6.77 10.42
C PRO A 117 9.77 7.07 11.02
N TYR A 118 9.59 8.23 11.64
CA TYR A 118 8.31 8.66 12.21
C TYR A 118 7.57 9.70 11.35
N GLU A 119 8.13 10.07 10.20
CA GLU A 119 7.50 10.97 9.23
C GLU A 119 7.11 12.32 9.83
N THR A 120 8.03 12.90 10.60
CA THR A 120 7.80 14.15 11.35
C THR A 120 8.13 15.40 10.53
N VAL A 121 8.96 15.27 9.47
CA VAL A 121 9.43 16.38 8.65
C VAL A 121 9.07 16.15 7.20
N ASN A 122 8.13 16.94 6.67
CA ASN A 122 7.77 16.91 5.26
C ASN A 122 8.86 17.56 4.40
N LEU A 123 9.49 16.80 3.52
CA LEU A 123 10.60 17.20 2.65
C LEU A 123 10.13 17.56 1.22
N ILE A 124 8.83 17.74 1.00
CA ILE A 124 8.27 17.95 -0.35
C ILE A 124 8.91 19.13 -1.09
N ASP A 125 9.29 20.19 -0.38
CA ASP A 125 9.89 21.40 -0.95
C ASP A 125 11.42 21.41 -0.85
N HIS A 126 12.05 20.29 -0.40
CA HIS A 126 13.51 20.23 -0.24
C HIS A 126 14.21 20.28 -1.61
N PRO A 127 15.09 21.30 -1.86
CA PRO A 127 15.63 21.54 -3.21
C PRO A 127 16.43 20.37 -3.78
N GLU A 128 17.23 19.70 -2.95
CA GLU A 128 18.10 18.59 -3.39
C GLU A 128 17.33 17.29 -3.67
N LEU A 129 16.08 17.18 -3.24
CA LEU A 129 15.26 15.98 -3.39
C LEU A 129 14.24 16.07 -4.55
N GLN A 130 14.17 17.21 -5.25
CA GLN A 130 13.17 17.43 -6.28
C GLN A 130 13.19 16.40 -7.42
N ASP A 131 14.37 15.93 -7.82
CA ASP A 131 14.47 14.91 -8.86
C ASP A 131 13.97 13.54 -8.36
N THR A 132 14.25 13.19 -7.10
CA THR A 132 13.74 11.96 -6.47
C THR A 132 12.22 12.03 -6.31
N ILE A 133 11.70 13.16 -5.84
CA ILE A 133 10.25 13.40 -5.69
C ILE A 133 9.56 13.26 -7.05
N ARG A 134 10.10 13.89 -8.09
CA ARG A 134 9.55 13.81 -9.46
C ARG A 134 9.57 12.38 -9.99
N SER A 135 10.66 11.65 -9.75
CA SER A 135 10.76 10.24 -10.16
C SER A 135 9.69 9.37 -9.49
N LEU A 136 9.49 9.51 -8.17
CA LEU A 136 8.46 8.74 -7.46
C LEU A 136 7.03 9.17 -7.82
N ALA A 137 6.83 10.46 -8.08
CA ALA A 137 5.55 10.94 -8.57
C ALA A 137 5.21 10.33 -9.95
N ASN A 138 6.18 10.28 -10.87
CA ASN A 138 5.98 9.65 -12.18
C ASN A 138 5.70 8.14 -12.03
N ASP A 139 6.49 7.43 -11.23
CA ASP A 139 6.24 6.00 -10.92
C ASP A 139 4.81 5.76 -10.41
N LEU A 140 4.33 6.63 -9.51
CA LEU A 140 2.97 6.53 -8.98
C LEU A 140 1.92 6.73 -10.07
N TYR A 141 2.12 7.73 -10.95
CA TYR A 141 1.19 7.99 -12.05
C TYR A 141 1.18 6.85 -13.07
N ASP A 142 2.34 6.35 -13.47
CA ASP A 142 2.45 5.21 -14.40
C ASP A 142 1.73 3.98 -13.83
N TRP A 143 1.87 3.76 -12.53
CA TRP A 143 1.17 2.66 -11.86
C TRP A 143 -0.35 2.88 -11.84
N LEU A 144 -0.82 4.10 -11.50
CA LEU A 144 -2.25 4.44 -11.51
C LEU A 144 -2.88 4.33 -12.90
N GLU A 145 -2.14 4.69 -13.96
CA GLU A 145 -2.61 4.52 -15.35
C GLU A 145 -2.78 3.04 -15.69
N THR A 146 -1.81 2.21 -15.35
CA THR A 146 -1.84 0.77 -15.68
C THR A 146 -2.90 0.00 -14.89
N THR A 147 -3.24 0.44 -13.67
CA THR A 147 -4.21 -0.21 -12.79
C THR A 147 -5.62 0.38 -12.90
N GLY A 148 -5.79 1.47 -13.65
CA GLY A 148 -7.07 2.20 -13.73
C GLY A 148 -7.34 3.11 -12.53
N GLY A 149 -6.34 3.31 -11.65
CA GLY A 149 -6.44 4.15 -10.46
C GLY A 149 -6.60 5.65 -10.74
N MET A 150 -6.37 6.09 -12.00
CA MET A 150 -6.65 7.45 -12.44
C MET A 150 -8.15 7.77 -12.49
N GLN A 151 -9.00 6.76 -12.47
CA GLN A 151 -10.45 6.94 -12.46
C GLN A 151 -10.96 6.98 -11.01
N ILE A 152 -11.22 8.17 -10.50
CA ILE A 152 -11.86 8.31 -9.18
C ILE A 152 -13.29 7.80 -9.28
N PRO A 153 -13.67 6.76 -8.51
CA PRO A 153 -15.02 6.21 -8.58
C PRO A 153 -16.06 7.25 -8.13
N LEU A 154 -16.89 7.69 -9.05
CA LEU A 154 -18.05 8.52 -8.71
C LEU A 154 -19.10 7.62 -8.07
N LYS A 155 -19.21 7.65 -6.76
CA LYS A 155 -20.32 6.98 -6.06
C LYS A 155 -21.57 7.86 -6.17
N ARG A 156 -22.68 7.28 -6.63
CA ARG A 156 -23.98 7.93 -6.45
C ARG A 156 -24.19 8.16 -4.97
N SER A 157 -24.66 9.36 -4.57
CA SER A 157 -24.98 9.66 -3.17
C SER A 157 -25.93 8.59 -2.64
N VAL A 158 -25.45 7.80 -1.69
CA VAL A 158 -26.30 6.87 -0.96
C VAL A 158 -26.90 7.68 0.18
N TYR A 159 -28.18 8.01 0.07
CA TYR A 159 -28.92 8.56 1.21
C TYR A 159 -29.03 7.44 2.25
N TYR A 160 -28.20 7.49 3.28
CA TYR A 160 -28.43 6.70 4.50
C TYR A 160 -29.67 7.28 5.18
N ARG A 161 -30.84 6.72 4.93
CA ARG A 161 -31.94 6.86 5.88
C ARG A 161 -31.52 6.13 7.13
N HIS A 162 -31.54 6.81 8.26
CA HIS A 162 -31.26 6.25 9.59
C HIS A 162 -32.03 4.92 9.72
N GLY A 163 -31.32 3.80 9.81
CA GLY A 163 -31.89 2.47 10.05
C GLY A 163 -32.01 1.53 8.84
N ASP A 164 -31.73 1.94 7.61
CA ASP A 164 -31.87 1.04 6.46
C ASP A 164 -30.51 0.72 5.81
N HIS A 165 -29.69 -0.05 6.54
CA HIS A 165 -28.42 -0.55 6.03
C HIS A 165 -28.57 -1.67 4.98
N ARG A 166 -29.78 -2.19 4.79
CA ARG A 166 -30.07 -3.33 3.90
C ARG A 166 -30.13 -2.98 2.42
N ASN A 167 -30.26 -1.71 2.08
CA ASN A 167 -30.37 -1.25 0.70
C ASN A 167 -29.15 -0.42 0.23
N ALA A 168 -28.09 -0.35 0.99
CA ALA A 168 -26.83 0.23 0.54
C ALA A 168 -26.24 -0.70 -0.52
N LYS A 169 -26.58 -0.50 -1.78
CA LYS A 169 -25.88 -1.12 -2.91
C LYS A 169 -24.49 -0.50 -2.92
N THR A 170 -23.52 -1.24 -2.38
CA THR A 170 -22.12 -1.04 -2.67
C THR A 170 -21.89 -1.44 -4.11
N TYR A 171 -21.45 -0.52 -4.93
CA TYR A 171 -20.92 -0.78 -6.26
C TYR A 171 -19.42 -0.88 -6.17
#